data_ca45a6e72576fd9f8c0d371b83ffb835
#
_entry.id   ca45a6e72576fd9f8c0d371b83ffb835
#
_cell.length_a   1.000
_cell.length_b   1.000
_cell.length_c   1.000
_cell.angle_alpha   90.00
_cell.angle_beta   90.00
_cell.angle_gamma   90.00
#
_symmetry.space_group_name_H-M   'P 1'
#
loop_
_entity.id
_entity.type
_entity.pdbx_description
1 polymer ?
#
loop_
_entity_poly.entity_id
_entity_poly.type
_entity_poly.pdbx_seq_one_letter_code
_entity_poly.pdbx_strand_id
1 'polypeptide(L)'
;MNPKQNNLLRFIHAQDAGGLYDNTETYQTALQEIRNGQKRTHWIWYVFPQMKGLGHSEISQFYGIDGREEAYEYIANPILRERLIEATKAILDSDKTVYDIFGQDTIKVRSCMLLFASVSDIPEFKQLINKYNWK
;
A
#
# COMPACT_ATOMS: atom_id res chain seq x y z
N MET A 1 0.56 7.07 -25.06
CA MET A 1 0.50 6.94 -23.61
C MET A 1 1.79 6.30 -23.09
N ASN A 2 2.34 6.82 -22.01
CA ASN A 2 3.55 6.28 -21.40
C ASN A 2 3.28 4.85 -20.87
N PRO A 3 4.08 3.83 -21.27
CA PRO A 3 3.87 2.46 -20.77
C PRO A 3 3.86 2.36 -19.24
N LYS A 4 4.64 3.20 -18.54
CA LYS A 4 4.69 3.19 -17.07
C LYS A 4 3.40 3.73 -16.46
N GLN A 5 2.78 4.73 -17.07
CA GLN A 5 1.46 5.21 -16.64
C GLN A 5 0.40 4.13 -16.82
N ASN A 6 0.50 3.35 -17.90
CA ASN A 6 -0.39 2.20 -18.10
C ASN A 6 -0.22 1.17 -17.01
N ASN A 7 1.02 0.93 -16.55
CA ASN A 7 1.27 -0.02 -15.48
C ASN A 7 0.66 0.43 -14.16
N LEU A 8 0.61 1.73 -13.88
CA LEU A 8 -0.03 2.25 -12.66
C LEU A 8 -1.54 2.01 -12.64
N LEU A 9 -2.16 1.86 -13.81
CA LEU A 9 -3.60 1.57 -13.88
C LEU A 9 -3.97 0.26 -13.18
N ARG A 10 -3.06 -0.70 -13.10
CA ARG A 10 -3.34 -1.95 -12.38
C ARG A 10 -3.69 -1.68 -10.91
N PHE A 11 -3.01 -0.71 -10.29
CA PHE A 11 -3.31 -0.31 -8.91
C PHE A 11 -4.64 0.41 -8.81
N ILE A 12 -4.89 1.36 -9.71
CA ILE A 12 -6.14 2.14 -9.69
C ILE A 12 -7.33 1.23 -9.92
N HIS A 13 -7.25 0.33 -10.90
CA HIS A 13 -8.33 -0.63 -11.19
C HIS A 13 -8.60 -1.54 -10.00
N ALA A 14 -7.55 -2.08 -9.37
CA ALA A 14 -7.72 -2.96 -8.21
C ALA A 14 -8.32 -2.19 -7.04
N GLN A 15 -7.89 -0.97 -6.81
CA GLN A 15 -8.40 -0.14 -5.73
C GLN A 15 -9.86 0.25 -5.96
N ASP A 16 -10.25 0.46 -7.21
CA ASP A 16 -11.62 0.86 -7.56
C ASP A 16 -12.59 -0.33 -7.62
N ALA A 17 -12.14 -1.47 -8.11
CA ALA A 17 -13.04 -2.58 -8.48
C ALA A 17 -12.67 -3.94 -7.87
N GLY A 18 -11.58 -4.01 -7.13
CA GLY A 18 -11.04 -5.27 -6.61
C GLY A 18 -9.89 -5.77 -7.46
N GLY A 19 -9.09 -6.64 -6.87
CA GLY A 19 -7.84 -7.10 -7.48
C GLY A 19 -8.02 -8.21 -8.50
N LEU A 20 -6.90 -8.81 -8.86
CA LEU A 20 -6.79 -9.78 -9.95
C LEU A 20 -7.55 -11.07 -9.70
N TYR A 21 -7.70 -11.47 -8.46
CA TYR A 21 -8.32 -12.74 -8.07
C TYR A 21 -9.66 -12.52 -7.39
N ASP A 22 -10.52 -13.55 -7.42
CA ASP A 22 -11.76 -13.56 -6.65
C ASP A 22 -11.44 -13.40 -5.16
N ASN A 23 -12.35 -12.80 -4.40
CA ASN A 23 -12.23 -12.52 -2.97
C ASN A 23 -11.28 -11.37 -2.63
N THR A 24 -10.80 -10.64 -3.64
CA THR A 24 -10.06 -9.41 -3.39
C THR A 24 -11.01 -8.24 -3.25
N GLU A 25 -10.61 -7.24 -2.47
CA GLU A 25 -11.49 -6.15 -2.10
C GLU A 25 -10.96 -4.80 -2.58
N THR A 26 -11.84 -3.79 -2.56
CA THR A 26 -11.51 -2.43 -3.00
C THR A 26 -10.76 -1.66 -1.94
N TYR A 27 -10.23 -0.50 -2.34
CA TYR A 27 -9.62 0.45 -1.43
C TYR A 27 -10.62 0.92 -0.36
N GLN A 28 -11.89 1.14 -0.72
CA GLN A 28 -12.89 1.58 0.25
C GLN A 28 -13.08 0.55 1.37
N THR A 29 -13.13 -0.72 1.01
CA THR A 29 -13.21 -1.80 1.99
C THR A 29 -11.95 -1.84 2.84
N ALA A 30 -10.77 -1.69 2.23
CA ALA A 30 -9.51 -1.67 2.95
C ALA A 30 -9.48 -0.55 3.99
N LEU A 31 -9.87 0.65 3.60
CA LEU A 31 -9.88 1.79 4.50
C LEU A 31 -10.84 1.58 5.67
N GLN A 32 -12.01 1.01 5.39
CA GLN A 32 -12.99 0.69 6.43
C GLN A 32 -12.45 -0.32 7.42
N GLU A 33 -11.76 -1.38 6.93
CA GLU A 33 -11.16 -2.40 7.81
C GLU A 33 -10.07 -1.80 8.69
N ILE A 34 -9.24 -0.91 8.13
CA ILE A 34 -8.23 -0.22 8.92
C ILE A 34 -8.89 0.61 10.02
N ARG A 35 -9.92 1.38 9.70
CA ARG A 35 -10.65 2.20 10.65
C ARG A 35 -11.36 1.38 11.72
N ASN A 36 -11.78 0.16 11.36
CA ASN A 36 -12.39 -0.78 12.30
C ASN A 36 -11.36 -1.53 13.14
N GLY A 37 -10.07 -1.34 12.88
CA GLY A 37 -8.99 -1.89 13.71
C GLY A 37 -8.56 -3.29 13.36
N GLN A 38 -9.03 -3.85 12.25
CA GLN A 38 -8.65 -5.22 11.86
C GLN A 38 -8.84 -5.46 10.36
N LYS A 39 -7.74 -5.84 9.70
CA LYS A 39 -7.79 -6.29 8.30
C LYS A 39 -8.43 -7.68 8.25
N ARG A 40 -9.45 -7.85 7.40
CA ARG A 40 -10.20 -9.10 7.28
C ARG A 40 -10.11 -9.71 5.89
N THR A 41 -9.96 -8.90 4.83
CA THR A 41 -10.01 -9.37 3.44
C THR A 41 -8.70 -9.08 2.71
N HIS A 42 -8.64 -9.43 1.43
CA HIS A 42 -7.38 -9.48 0.68
C HIS A 42 -7.23 -8.25 -0.21
N TRP A 43 -6.33 -7.32 0.18
CA TRP A 43 -6.11 -6.09 -0.57
C TRP A 43 -4.71 -5.51 -0.37
N ILE A 44 -3.86 -6.15 0.41
CA ILE A 44 -2.58 -5.59 0.83
C ILE A 44 -1.67 -5.29 -0.37
N TRP A 45 -1.68 -6.14 -1.39
CA TRP A 45 -0.75 -6.09 -2.51
C TRP A 45 -0.87 -4.80 -3.33
N TYR A 46 -2.07 -4.22 -3.42
CA TYR A 46 -2.31 -3.03 -4.24
C TYR A 46 -2.74 -1.80 -3.43
N VAL A 47 -2.94 -1.93 -2.15
CA VAL A 47 -3.21 -0.78 -1.27
C VAL A 47 -1.92 -0.32 -0.58
N PHE A 48 -1.07 -1.26 -0.18
CA PHE A 48 0.26 -0.99 0.38
C PHE A 48 1.31 -1.73 -0.44
N PRO A 49 1.53 -1.31 -1.71
CA PRO A 49 2.44 -2.06 -2.57
C PRO A 49 3.88 -1.96 -2.09
N GLN A 50 4.62 -3.03 -2.32
CA GLN A 50 6.03 -3.14 -1.98
C GLN A 50 6.84 -3.42 -3.25
N MET A 51 8.16 -3.37 -3.13
CA MET A 51 9.06 -3.64 -4.25
C MET A 51 8.83 -5.04 -4.78
N LYS A 52 8.82 -5.19 -6.11
CA LYS A 52 8.73 -6.47 -6.78
C LYS A 52 9.92 -7.35 -6.38
N GLY A 53 9.66 -8.63 -6.17
CA GLY A 53 10.69 -9.58 -5.78
C GLY A 53 10.71 -9.93 -4.30
N LEU A 54 10.02 -9.18 -3.46
CA LEU A 54 9.93 -9.50 -2.03
C LEU A 54 8.99 -10.68 -1.78
N GLY A 55 8.00 -10.88 -2.64
CA GLY A 55 7.11 -12.03 -2.61
C GLY A 55 7.30 -12.90 -3.84
N HIS A 56 6.79 -14.14 -3.80
CA HIS A 56 6.96 -15.10 -4.88
C HIS A 56 5.65 -15.52 -5.58
N SER A 57 4.49 -15.16 -5.02
CA SER A 57 3.19 -15.48 -5.62
C SER A 57 2.94 -14.65 -6.88
N GLU A 58 2.01 -15.12 -7.72
CA GLU A 58 1.62 -14.37 -8.92
C GLU A 58 1.09 -12.99 -8.57
N ILE A 59 0.27 -12.88 -7.52
CA ILE A 59 -0.32 -11.60 -7.12
C ILE A 59 0.76 -10.65 -6.61
N SER A 60 1.75 -11.14 -5.87
CA SER A 60 2.85 -10.30 -5.37
C SER A 60 3.72 -9.80 -6.50
N GLN A 61 3.91 -10.60 -7.55
CA GLN A 61 4.68 -10.19 -8.71
C GLN A 61 3.90 -9.22 -9.59
N PHE A 62 2.60 -9.44 -9.76
CA PHE A 62 1.77 -8.57 -10.58
C PHE A 62 1.67 -7.16 -10.01
N TYR A 63 1.50 -7.03 -8.69
CA TYR A 63 1.37 -5.73 -8.03
C TYR A 63 2.68 -5.21 -7.46
N GLY A 64 3.78 -5.93 -7.62
CA GLY A 64 5.08 -5.44 -7.14
C GLY A 64 5.51 -4.20 -7.89
N ILE A 65 6.07 -3.24 -7.15
CA ILE A 65 6.63 -2.02 -7.74
C ILE A 65 7.91 -2.40 -8.50
N ASP A 66 7.94 -2.08 -9.79
CA ASP A 66 9.03 -2.46 -10.67
C ASP A 66 10.12 -1.38 -10.66
N GLY A 67 10.90 -1.40 -9.59
CA GLY A 67 12.03 -0.51 -9.45
C GLY A 67 11.69 0.86 -8.88
N ARG A 68 12.73 1.61 -8.61
CA ARG A 68 12.64 2.92 -7.96
C ARG A 68 11.88 3.93 -8.82
N GLU A 69 12.04 3.84 -10.14
CA GLU A 69 11.38 4.76 -11.05
C GLU A 69 9.84 4.61 -10.99
N GLU A 70 9.35 3.36 -10.95
CA GLU A 70 7.90 3.16 -10.81
C GLU A 70 7.41 3.64 -9.43
N ALA A 71 8.23 3.51 -8.39
CA ALA A 71 7.89 4.04 -7.07
C ALA A 71 7.71 5.56 -7.13
N TYR A 72 8.60 6.28 -7.82
CA TYR A 72 8.46 7.72 -8.02
C TYR A 72 7.17 8.04 -8.78
N GLU A 73 6.87 7.30 -9.82
CA GLU A 73 5.67 7.54 -10.63
C GLU A 73 4.39 7.26 -9.85
N TYR A 74 4.40 6.21 -9.01
CA TYR A 74 3.28 5.89 -8.13
C TYR A 74 2.96 7.07 -7.21
N ILE A 75 3.99 7.59 -6.56
CA ILE A 75 3.80 8.66 -5.58
C ILE A 75 3.54 10.02 -6.25
N ALA A 76 3.90 10.16 -7.53
CA ALA A 76 3.56 11.35 -8.32
C ALA A 76 2.12 11.33 -8.82
N ASN A 77 1.49 10.16 -8.88
CA ASN A 77 0.10 10.04 -9.30
C ASN A 77 -0.81 10.53 -8.17
N PRO A 78 -1.62 11.58 -8.39
CA PRO A 78 -2.39 12.19 -7.28
C PRO A 78 -3.42 11.24 -6.68
N ILE A 79 -4.03 10.36 -7.45
CA ILE A 79 -5.01 9.39 -6.94
C ILE A 79 -4.32 8.41 -5.99
N LEU A 80 -3.24 7.79 -6.45
CA LEU A 80 -2.52 6.78 -5.68
C LEU A 80 -1.85 7.39 -4.45
N ARG A 81 -1.24 8.57 -4.62
CA ARG A 81 -0.61 9.29 -3.51
C ARG A 81 -1.60 9.60 -2.41
N GLU A 82 -2.72 10.20 -2.75
CA GLU A 82 -3.70 10.63 -1.77
C GLU A 82 -4.32 9.44 -1.04
N ARG A 83 -4.58 8.34 -1.76
CA ARG A 83 -5.11 7.14 -1.14
C ARG A 83 -4.12 6.51 -0.18
N LEU A 84 -2.84 6.44 -0.54
CA LEU A 84 -1.83 5.88 0.36
C LEU A 84 -1.64 6.75 1.59
N ILE A 85 -1.65 8.06 1.44
CA ILE A 85 -1.58 8.99 2.57
C ILE A 85 -2.78 8.79 3.48
N GLU A 86 -3.99 8.73 2.92
CA GLU A 86 -5.21 8.56 3.69
C GLU A 86 -5.19 7.26 4.49
N ALA A 87 -4.79 6.16 3.86
CA ALA A 87 -4.70 4.86 4.53
C ALA A 87 -3.65 4.88 5.64
N THR A 88 -2.51 5.53 5.40
CA THR A 88 -1.45 5.67 6.41
C THR A 88 -1.94 6.50 7.60
N LYS A 89 -2.65 7.59 7.34
CA LYS A 89 -3.24 8.42 8.41
C LYS A 89 -4.25 7.62 9.22
N ALA A 90 -5.04 6.76 8.57
CA ALA A 90 -5.99 5.92 9.28
C ALA A 90 -5.29 4.98 10.26
N ILE A 91 -4.12 4.47 9.89
CA ILE A 91 -3.30 3.65 10.80
C ILE A 91 -2.80 4.50 11.97
N LEU A 92 -2.26 5.69 11.67
CA LEU A 92 -1.72 6.59 12.70
C LEU A 92 -2.79 7.06 13.69
N ASP A 93 -4.01 7.27 13.20
CA ASP A 93 -5.12 7.77 14.01
C ASP A 93 -5.82 6.68 14.82
N SER A 94 -5.52 5.41 14.53
CA SER A 94 -6.14 4.28 15.21
C SER A 94 -5.62 4.14 16.65
N ASP A 95 -6.48 3.69 17.55
CA ASP A 95 -6.08 3.28 18.90
C ASP A 95 -5.51 1.88 18.93
N LYS A 96 -5.54 1.16 17.81
CA LYS A 96 -4.94 -0.16 17.65
C LYS A 96 -3.52 -0.04 17.11
N THR A 97 -2.68 -1.02 17.43
CA THR A 97 -1.34 -1.07 16.84
C THR A 97 -1.42 -1.57 15.40
N VAL A 98 -0.38 -1.30 14.62
CA VAL A 98 -0.28 -1.86 13.26
C VAL A 98 -0.36 -3.40 13.29
N TYR A 99 0.19 -4.01 14.31
CA TYR A 99 0.16 -5.47 14.48
C TYR A 99 -1.25 -5.99 14.73
N ASP A 100 -2.05 -5.25 15.51
CA ASP A 100 -3.45 -5.58 15.73
C ASP A 100 -4.26 -5.52 14.43
N ILE A 101 -4.00 -4.50 13.62
CA ILE A 101 -4.74 -4.27 12.38
C ILE A 101 -4.35 -5.27 11.30
N PHE A 102 -3.05 -5.47 11.10
CA PHE A 102 -2.52 -6.18 9.93
C PHE A 102 -2.00 -7.58 10.21
N GLY A 103 -1.70 -7.92 11.47
CA GLY A 103 -1.15 -9.24 11.78
C GLY A 103 0.14 -9.49 10.99
N GLN A 104 0.18 -10.61 10.27
CA GLN A 104 1.35 -11.00 9.47
C GLN A 104 1.63 -10.03 8.32
N ASP A 105 0.62 -9.29 7.86
CA ASP A 105 0.79 -8.31 6.79
C ASP A 105 1.50 -7.03 7.24
N THR A 106 1.77 -6.90 8.54
CA THR A 106 2.54 -5.76 9.07
C THR A 106 3.89 -5.60 8.36
N ILE A 107 4.54 -6.71 8.01
CA ILE A 107 5.83 -6.65 7.31
C ILE A 107 5.70 -6.00 5.92
N LYS A 108 4.55 -6.20 5.27
CA LYS A 108 4.28 -5.57 3.97
C LYS A 108 4.03 -4.08 4.11
N VAL A 109 3.32 -3.67 5.16
CA VAL A 109 3.12 -2.24 5.46
C VAL A 109 4.47 -1.56 5.73
N ARG A 110 5.32 -2.21 6.51
CA ARG A 110 6.68 -1.71 6.78
C ARG A 110 7.46 -1.52 5.47
N SER A 111 7.48 -2.55 4.62
CA SER A 111 8.19 -2.47 3.33
C SER A 111 7.65 -1.35 2.46
N CYS A 112 6.34 -1.18 2.42
CA CYS A 112 5.68 -0.11 1.69
C CYS A 112 6.10 1.27 2.20
N MET A 113 6.06 1.48 3.51
CA MET A 113 6.42 2.76 4.11
C MET A 113 7.87 3.12 3.83
N LEU A 114 8.79 2.16 3.99
CA LEU A 114 10.21 2.38 3.73
C LEU A 114 10.46 2.72 2.27
N LEU A 115 9.78 2.02 1.36
CA LEU A 115 9.91 2.29 -0.08
C LEU A 115 9.49 3.71 -0.41
N PHE A 116 8.27 4.10 -0.02
CA PHE A 116 7.73 5.40 -0.43
C PHE A 116 8.32 6.57 0.35
N ALA A 117 8.79 6.35 1.58
CA ALA A 117 9.57 7.36 2.28
C ALA A 117 10.91 7.63 1.59
N SER A 118 11.47 6.63 0.90
CA SER A 118 12.73 6.79 0.18
C SER A 118 12.60 7.61 -1.10
N VAL A 119 11.38 7.77 -1.62
CA VAL A 119 11.12 8.49 -2.88
C VAL A 119 10.22 9.71 -2.69
N SER A 120 9.98 10.13 -1.46
CA SER A 120 9.12 11.28 -1.18
C SER A 120 9.48 11.91 0.17
N ASP A 121 8.93 13.11 0.41
CA ASP A 121 9.04 13.81 1.69
C ASP A 121 7.72 13.80 2.45
N ILE A 122 6.84 12.85 2.16
CA ILE A 122 5.51 12.78 2.76
C ILE A 122 5.66 12.43 4.25
N PRO A 123 5.22 13.32 5.16
CA PRO A 123 5.47 13.16 6.58
C PRO A 123 4.78 11.95 7.20
N GLU A 124 3.61 11.58 6.72
CA GLU A 124 2.86 10.46 7.28
C GLU A 124 3.62 9.14 7.22
N PHE A 125 4.36 8.90 6.13
CA PHE A 125 5.15 7.68 5.99
C PHE A 125 6.26 7.65 7.05
N LYS A 126 6.95 8.77 7.25
CA LYS A 126 8.02 8.88 8.23
C LYS A 126 7.48 8.79 9.66
N GLN A 127 6.30 9.33 9.91
CA GLN A 127 5.66 9.25 11.22
C GLN A 127 5.38 7.79 11.60
N LEU A 128 4.87 7.01 10.67
CA LEU A 128 4.59 5.60 10.93
C LEU A 128 5.88 4.81 11.12
N ILE A 129 6.89 5.05 10.29
CA ILE A 129 8.21 4.43 10.41
C ILE A 129 8.81 4.71 11.79
N ASN A 130 8.77 5.98 12.21
CA ASN A 130 9.37 6.40 13.49
C ASN A 130 8.61 5.81 14.68
N LYS A 131 7.29 5.74 14.59
CA LYS A 131 6.47 5.20 15.67
C LYS A 131 6.86 3.76 16.02
N TYR A 132 7.24 2.97 15.02
CA TYR A 132 7.58 1.56 15.19
C TYR A 132 9.07 1.27 15.04
N ASN A 133 9.90 2.30 14.88
CA ASN A 133 11.35 2.16 14.69
C ASN A 133 11.73 1.26 13.52
N TRP A 134 10.98 1.35 12.44
CA TRP A 134 11.24 0.55 11.25
C TRP A 134 12.50 1.04 10.53
N LYS A 135 13.25 0.08 9.97
CA LYS A 135 14.48 0.34 9.22
C LYS A 135 14.54 -0.52 7.97
#